data_2a1b0cda944fb771b39d62dd9c78893e
#
_entry.id   2a1b0cda944fb771b39d62dd9c78893e
#
_cell.length_a   1.000
_cell.length_b   1.000
_cell.length_c   1.000
_cell.angle_alpha   90.00
_cell.angle_beta   90.00
_cell.angle_gamma   90.00
#
_symmetry.space_group_name_H-M   'P 1'
#
loop_
_entity.id
_entity.type
_entity.pdbx_description
1 polymer ?
#
loop_
_entity_poly.entity_id
_entity_poly.type
_entity_poly.pdbx_seq_one_letter_code
_entity_poly.pdbx_strand_id
1 'polypeptide(L)'
;MRFPMHVTTDMMRWQIKNKIKGNKRFPVVLMLEPLYTCNLACLGCTPERHTGDIRNRLSLEQCIAALDESGAPVLSICGGEPTIYPELVPLVKAAVERKRHIYLCTNGILLDRFFEKAKPHPRLSINVHLDGMRDTHDFVCDRDGVFDKAVAMIRKGLSLGYHVCTNTTVFKETSVEEIEEMMQLLTSLGVKGMLISPGYHYEKLSTDHFMFRKEIHEKFTKILALAAKYPIYNTPLFLEFAAGRREYPCTPWGNVTRTPLGWKGPCYLIGEKYYPTWEEFWTSVDWDYWERREDERCQNCFMHSGFEPSVVRKLGESWGDMWTMAKWQFMS
;
A
#
# COMPACT_ATOMS: atom_id res chain seq x y z
N MET A 1 -16.85 12.37 -1.27
CA MET A 1 -16.24 11.49 -2.29
C MET A 1 -14.88 11.04 -1.81
N ARG A 2 -14.67 9.75 -1.64
CA ARG A 2 -13.44 9.17 -1.03
C ARG A 2 -12.24 9.29 -1.97
N PHE A 3 -12.33 8.76 -3.17
CA PHE A 3 -11.26 8.89 -4.17
C PHE A 3 -11.58 9.98 -5.20
N PRO A 4 -10.58 10.69 -5.71
CA PRO A 4 -10.76 11.61 -6.83
C PRO A 4 -11.39 10.90 -8.04
N MET A 5 -12.34 11.55 -8.72
CA MET A 5 -13.09 10.95 -9.85
C MET A 5 -12.18 10.39 -10.95
N HIS A 6 -11.07 11.06 -11.25
CA HIS A 6 -10.14 10.57 -12.27
C HIS A 6 -9.47 9.24 -11.90
N VAL A 7 -9.23 8.98 -10.60
CA VAL A 7 -8.72 7.68 -10.12
C VAL A 7 -9.77 6.61 -10.36
N THR A 8 -11.00 6.85 -9.88
CA THR A 8 -12.11 5.90 -10.03
C THR A 8 -12.40 5.58 -11.51
N THR A 9 -12.47 6.59 -12.37
CA THR A 9 -12.74 6.40 -13.80
C THR A 9 -11.61 5.67 -14.53
N ASP A 10 -10.35 5.98 -14.23
CA ASP A 10 -9.21 5.30 -14.83
C ASP A 10 -9.15 3.83 -14.41
N MET A 11 -9.44 3.54 -13.13
CA MET A 11 -9.51 2.17 -12.63
C MET A 11 -10.64 1.37 -13.27
N MET A 12 -11.83 1.95 -13.41
CA MET A 12 -12.97 1.32 -14.10
C MET A 12 -12.64 1.03 -15.57
N ARG A 13 -12.06 2.01 -16.28
CA ARG A 13 -11.62 1.82 -17.68
C ARG A 13 -10.59 0.71 -17.80
N TRP A 14 -9.64 0.62 -16.87
CA TRP A 14 -8.64 -0.43 -16.85
C TRP A 14 -9.26 -1.82 -16.67
N GLN A 15 -10.18 -1.97 -15.73
CA GLN A 15 -10.92 -3.21 -15.50
C GLN A 15 -11.71 -3.63 -16.74
N ILE A 16 -12.50 -2.73 -17.30
CA ILE A 16 -13.33 -2.99 -18.49
C ILE A 16 -12.45 -3.38 -19.68
N LYS A 17 -11.37 -2.63 -19.94
CA LYS A 17 -10.42 -2.92 -21.02
C LYS A 17 -9.86 -4.34 -20.93
N ASN A 18 -9.44 -4.77 -19.74
CA ASN A 18 -8.88 -6.11 -19.55
C ASN A 18 -9.95 -7.20 -19.66
N LYS A 19 -11.16 -6.98 -19.13
CA LYS A 19 -12.30 -7.91 -19.32
C LYS A 19 -12.66 -8.08 -20.80
N ILE A 20 -12.75 -6.99 -21.58
CA ILE A 20 -13.04 -7.05 -23.03
C ILE A 20 -11.94 -7.81 -23.77
N LYS A 21 -10.67 -7.68 -23.37
CA LYS A 21 -9.55 -8.43 -23.96
C LYS A 21 -9.50 -9.90 -23.54
N GLY A 22 -10.39 -10.35 -22.65
CA GLY A 22 -10.37 -11.71 -22.12
C GLY A 22 -9.21 -12.00 -21.16
N ASN A 23 -8.52 -10.97 -20.66
CA ASN A 23 -7.43 -11.15 -19.71
C ASN A 23 -7.99 -11.63 -18.37
N LYS A 24 -7.70 -12.86 -18.00
CA LYS A 24 -8.10 -13.42 -16.69
C LYS A 24 -7.32 -12.79 -15.53
N ARG A 25 -6.06 -12.44 -15.77
CA ARG A 25 -5.13 -11.84 -14.80
C ARG A 25 -4.47 -10.60 -15.43
N PHE A 26 -4.37 -9.54 -14.65
CA PHE A 26 -3.72 -8.29 -15.05
C PHE A 26 -3.37 -7.47 -13.82
N PRO A 27 -2.18 -6.84 -13.78
CA PRO A 27 -1.78 -6.00 -12.67
C PRO A 27 -2.69 -4.79 -12.50
N VAL A 28 -2.92 -4.41 -11.24
CA VAL A 28 -3.64 -3.20 -10.83
C VAL A 28 -2.66 -2.21 -10.21
N VAL A 29 -1.74 -2.71 -9.41
CA VAL A 29 -0.71 -1.94 -8.73
C VAL A 29 0.66 -2.52 -9.07
N LEU A 30 1.59 -1.68 -9.42
CA LEU A 30 3.02 -1.98 -9.37
C LEU A 30 3.56 -1.47 -8.05
N MET A 31 4.02 -2.37 -7.18
CA MET A 31 4.87 -2.06 -6.04
C MET A 31 6.30 -1.96 -6.55
N LEU A 32 6.85 -0.76 -6.59
CA LEU A 32 8.21 -0.52 -7.02
C LEU A 32 9.09 -0.23 -5.82
N GLU A 33 10.04 -1.11 -5.58
CA GLU A 33 11.07 -0.99 -4.55
C GLU A 33 12.41 -0.62 -5.22
N PRO A 34 12.69 0.66 -5.51
CA PRO A 34 13.86 1.02 -6.29
C PRO A 34 15.18 0.78 -5.54
N LEU A 35 15.13 0.67 -4.22
CA LEU A 35 16.28 0.42 -3.35
C LEU A 35 15.86 -0.27 -2.04
N TYR A 36 16.84 -0.88 -1.38
CA TYR A 36 16.69 -1.51 -0.06
C TYR A 36 17.49 -0.78 1.04
N THR A 37 17.75 0.51 0.84
CA THR A 37 18.35 1.38 1.86
C THR A 37 17.26 2.18 2.55
N CYS A 38 17.27 2.20 3.88
CA CYS A 38 16.35 2.99 4.69
C CYS A 38 17.12 3.74 5.77
N ASN A 39 16.57 4.85 6.25
CA ASN A 39 17.05 5.61 7.39
C ASN A 39 16.39 5.20 8.72
N LEU A 40 15.56 4.15 8.70
CA LEU A 40 14.94 3.51 9.85
C LEU A 40 15.14 1.98 9.80
N ALA A 41 14.96 1.32 10.94
CA ALA A 41 14.99 -0.14 11.10
C ALA A 41 13.75 -0.61 11.87
N CYS A 42 12.55 -0.26 11.38
CA CYS A 42 11.28 -0.50 12.06
C CYS A 42 11.07 -1.97 12.41
N LEU A 43 10.50 -2.24 13.59
CA LEU A 43 10.27 -3.57 14.15
C LEU A 43 9.44 -4.50 13.26
N GLY A 44 8.49 -3.94 12.50
CA GLY A 44 7.63 -4.68 11.56
C GLY A 44 8.16 -4.80 10.15
N CYS A 45 9.40 -4.37 9.87
CA CYS A 45 9.99 -4.36 8.54
C CYS A 45 11.02 -5.48 8.35
N THR A 46 11.04 -6.09 7.15
CA THR A 46 12.04 -7.13 6.85
C THR A 46 13.44 -6.53 6.77
N PRO A 47 14.47 -7.21 7.32
CA PRO A 47 15.86 -6.70 7.32
C PRO A 47 16.37 -6.28 5.94
N GLU A 48 16.00 -6.97 4.87
CA GLU A 48 16.45 -6.65 3.52
C GLU A 48 16.13 -5.20 3.11
N ARG A 49 15.02 -4.63 3.62
CA ARG A 49 14.55 -3.28 3.24
C ARG A 49 15.28 -2.14 3.94
N HIS A 50 16.14 -2.41 4.91
CA HIS A 50 16.88 -1.35 5.60
C HIS A 50 18.39 -1.60 5.71
N THR A 51 18.88 -2.79 5.33
CA THR A 51 20.30 -3.14 5.36
C THR A 51 20.99 -3.04 3.99
N GLY A 52 20.24 -2.71 2.93
CA GLY A 52 20.76 -2.66 1.57
C GLY A 52 21.73 -1.49 1.31
N ASP A 53 22.72 -1.73 0.48
CA ASP A 53 23.63 -0.68 -0.01
C ASP A 53 22.92 0.20 -1.05
N ILE A 54 23.04 1.52 -0.93
CA ILE A 54 22.49 2.50 -1.88
C ILE A 54 22.97 2.30 -3.32
N ARG A 55 24.14 1.67 -3.50
CA ARG A 55 24.67 1.32 -4.82
C ARG A 55 23.88 0.21 -5.51
N ASN A 56 23.25 -0.68 -4.73
CA ASN A 56 22.40 -1.75 -5.21
C ASN A 56 20.96 -1.24 -5.36
N ARG A 57 20.73 -0.43 -6.38
CA ARG A 57 19.41 0.15 -6.70
C ARG A 57 19.06 -0.05 -8.17
N LEU A 58 17.79 0.03 -8.47
CA LEU A 58 17.34 0.11 -9.86
C LEU A 58 17.77 1.45 -10.47
N SER A 59 18.16 1.44 -11.74
CA SER A 59 18.30 2.67 -12.51
C SER A 59 16.92 3.23 -12.87
N LEU A 60 16.88 4.50 -13.30
CA LEU A 60 15.63 5.10 -13.78
C LEU A 60 15.04 4.33 -14.95
N GLU A 61 15.87 3.85 -15.87
CA GLU A 61 15.47 3.06 -17.03
C GLU A 61 14.82 1.74 -16.61
N GLN A 62 15.38 1.04 -15.61
CA GLN A 62 14.81 -0.18 -15.07
C GLN A 62 13.46 0.06 -14.38
N CYS A 63 13.33 1.18 -13.65
CA CYS A 63 12.06 1.59 -13.05
C CYS A 63 11.00 1.91 -14.12
N ILE A 64 11.38 2.59 -15.19
CA ILE A 64 10.51 2.93 -16.32
C ILE A 64 10.11 1.65 -17.08
N ALA A 65 11.04 0.74 -17.33
CA ALA A 65 10.74 -0.55 -17.95
C ALA A 65 9.69 -1.34 -17.14
N ALA A 66 9.84 -1.37 -15.81
CA ALA A 66 8.86 -2.04 -14.95
C ALA A 66 7.45 -1.40 -15.01
N LEU A 67 7.36 -0.07 -15.17
CA LEU A 67 6.07 0.62 -15.41
C LEU A 67 5.42 0.18 -16.71
N ASP A 68 6.22 0.04 -17.77
CA ASP A 68 5.74 -0.30 -19.10
C ASP A 68 5.40 -1.81 -19.21
N GLU A 69 6.23 -2.68 -18.66
CA GLU A 69 6.04 -4.14 -18.61
C GLU A 69 4.78 -4.54 -17.83
N SER A 70 4.62 -4.03 -16.61
CA SER A 70 3.45 -4.34 -15.78
C SER A 70 2.16 -3.73 -16.33
N GLY A 71 2.26 -2.58 -16.99
CA GLY A 71 1.11 -1.81 -17.48
C GLY A 71 0.17 -1.32 -16.37
N ALA A 72 0.45 -1.59 -15.10
CA ALA A 72 -0.41 -1.27 -13.96
C ALA A 72 -0.79 0.22 -13.91
N PRO A 73 -2.06 0.57 -13.70
CA PRO A 73 -2.51 1.98 -13.64
C PRO A 73 -2.04 2.70 -12.37
N VAL A 74 -1.72 1.96 -11.32
CA VAL A 74 -1.24 2.49 -10.04
C VAL A 74 0.22 2.11 -9.84
N LEU A 75 1.03 3.08 -9.43
CA LEU A 75 2.40 2.91 -8.99
C LEU A 75 2.49 3.22 -7.50
N SER A 76 2.90 2.24 -6.70
CA SER A 76 3.30 2.45 -5.31
C SER A 76 4.82 2.43 -5.23
N ILE A 77 5.45 3.58 -4.97
CA ILE A 77 6.90 3.69 -4.77
C ILE A 77 7.17 3.45 -3.29
N CYS A 78 7.88 2.38 -2.98
CA CYS A 78 8.20 1.92 -1.63
C CYS A 78 9.61 1.31 -1.58
N GLY A 79 9.84 0.23 -0.84
CA GLY A 79 11.12 -0.45 -0.69
C GLY A 79 11.75 -0.14 0.65
N GLY A 80 12.99 0.37 0.68
CA GLY A 80 13.57 1.02 1.86
C GLY A 80 12.88 2.37 2.10
N GLU A 81 13.63 3.47 2.07
CA GLU A 81 13.00 4.80 2.09
C GLU A 81 13.12 5.45 0.71
N PRO A 82 12.01 5.62 -0.04
CA PRO A 82 12.05 6.16 -1.41
C PRO A 82 12.66 7.56 -1.52
N THR A 83 12.55 8.39 -0.48
CA THR A 83 13.12 9.75 -0.48
C THR A 83 14.66 9.75 -0.46
N ILE A 84 15.29 8.59 -0.23
CA ILE A 84 16.74 8.40 -0.38
C ILE A 84 17.10 8.12 -1.85
N TYR A 85 16.14 7.63 -2.66
CA TYR A 85 16.43 7.27 -4.06
C TYR A 85 16.79 8.51 -4.88
N PRO A 86 18.01 8.58 -5.49
CA PRO A 86 18.48 9.80 -6.14
C PRO A 86 17.62 10.25 -7.32
N GLU A 87 17.00 9.28 -8.02
CA GLU A 87 16.22 9.51 -9.23
C GLU A 87 14.69 9.53 -8.94
N LEU A 88 14.29 9.76 -7.68
CA LEU A 88 12.88 9.77 -7.30
C LEU A 88 12.06 10.80 -8.11
N VAL A 89 12.55 12.03 -8.23
CA VAL A 89 11.82 13.09 -8.94
C VAL A 89 11.70 12.81 -10.44
N PRO A 90 12.75 12.39 -11.16
CA PRO A 90 12.63 11.89 -12.53
C PRO A 90 11.67 10.72 -12.67
N LEU A 91 11.68 9.75 -11.74
CA LEU A 91 10.74 8.62 -11.74
C LEU A 91 9.27 9.07 -11.61
N VAL A 92 9.00 9.95 -10.65
CA VAL A 92 7.64 10.52 -10.49
C VAL A 92 7.18 11.23 -11.76
N LYS A 93 8.05 12.02 -12.39
CA LYS A 93 7.75 12.71 -13.66
C LYS A 93 7.45 11.70 -14.77
N ALA A 94 8.28 10.68 -14.97
CA ALA A 94 8.07 9.65 -15.97
C ALA A 94 6.76 8.86 -15.75
N ALA A 95 6.37 8.61 -14.49
CA ALA A 95 5.13 7.94 -14.16
C ALA A 95 3.89 8.84 -14.42
N VAL A 96 3.99 10.15 -14.15
CA VAL A 96 2.94 11.13 -14.47
C VAL A 96 2.72 11.21 -15.99
N GLU A 97 3.79 11.28 -16.79
CA GLU A 97 3.74 11.28 -18.27
C GLU A 97 3.04 10.02 -18.79
N ARG A 98 3.22 8.88 -18.13
CA ARG A 98 2.54 7.60 -18.40
C ARG A 98 1.12 7.51 -17.84
N LYS A 99 0.60 8.61 -17.27
CA LYS A 99 -0.73 8.72 -16.66
C LYS A 99 -0.96 7.72 -15.50
N ARG A 100 0.11 7.32 -14.78
CA ARG A 100 0.00 6.46 -13.60
C ARG A 100 -0.49 7.26 -12.40
N HIS A 101 -1.28 6.64 -11.53
CA HIS A 101 -1.59 7.15 -10.20
C HIS A 101 -0.48 6.72 -9.26
N ILE A 102 0.15 7.68 -8.57
CA ILE A 102 1.38 7.45 -7.81
C ILE A 102 1.06 7.60 -6.32
N TYR A 103 1.44 6.60 -5.55
CA TYR A 103 1.56 6.66 -4.10
C TYR A 103 3.04 6.62 -3.73
N LEU A 104 3.57 7.74 -3.23
CA LEU A 104 4.91 7.81 -2.66
C LEU A 104 4.81 7.42 -1.18
N CYS A 105 5.17 6.17 -0.86
CA CYS A 105 5.11 5.63 0.49
C CYS A 105 6.41 5.96 1.23
N THR A 106 6.34 6.74 2.30
CA THR A 106 7.52 7.28 2.99
C THR A 106 7.31 7.37 4.49
N ASN A 107 8.39 7.25 5.27
CA ASN A 107 8.39 7.53 6.70
C ASN A 107 8.36 9.04 7.04
N GLY A 108 8.43 9.91 6.05
CA GLY A 108 8.33 11.35 6.19
C GLY A 108 9.62 12.09 6.57
N ILE A 109 10.65 11.42 7.06
CA ILE A 109 11.85 12.08 7.64
C ILE A 109 12.54 13.01 6.65
N LEU A 110 12.63 12.62 5.38
CA LEU A 110 13.35 13.35 4.33
C LEU A 110 12.43 14.02 3.30
N LEU A 111 11.12 14.10 3.56
CA LEU A 111 10.14 14.70 2.63
C LEU A 111 10.44 16.17 2.29
N ASP A 112 11.09 16.90 3.16
CA ASP A 112 11.54 18.28 2.88
C ASP A 112 12.30 18.36 1.55
N ARG A 113 13.28 17.44 1.36
CA ARG A 113 14.13 17.39 0.16
C ARG A 113 13.33 17.09 -1.10
N PHE A 114 12.28 16.31 -0.98
CA PHE A 114 11.37 16.02 -2.08
C PHE A 114 10.52 17.24 -2.43
N PHE A 115 9.94 17.92 -1.42
CA PHE A 115 9.11 19.10 -1.61
C PHE A 115 9.86 20.29 -2.22
N GLU A 116 11.18 20.38 -2.02
CA GLU A 116 12.02 21.41 -2.65
C GLU A 116 12.18 21.20 -4.18
N LYS A 117 12.08 19.95 -4.65
CA LYS A 117 12.41 19.56 -6.03
C LYS A 117 11.20 19.16 -6.87
N ALA A 118 10.10 18.78 -6.25
CA ALA A 118 8.88 18.33 -6.91
C ALA A 118 7.74 19.32 -6.65
N LYS A 119 6.75 19.32 -7.55
CA LYS A 119 5.52 20.09 -7.38
C LYS A 119 4.32 19.14 -7.17
N PRO A 120 3.26 19.60 -6.49
CA PRO A 120 2.01 18.84 -6.42
C PRO A 120 1.47 18.52 -7.82
N HIS A 121 0.91 17.31 -7.94
CA HIS A 121 0.27 16.88 -9.18
C HIS A 121 -0.97 16.04 -8.84
N PRO A 122 -2.10 16.15 -9.58
CA PRO A 122 -3.32 15.39 -9.28
C PRO A 122 -3.15 13.85 -9.27
N ARG A 123 -2.12 13.34 -9.93
CA ARG A 123 -1.79 11.90 -9.97
C ARG A 123 -0.77 11.48 -8.91
N LEU A 124 -0.28 12.40 -8.08
CA LEU A 124 0.71 12.14 -7.03
C LEU A 124 0.09 12.28 -5.65
N SER A 125 0.07 11.20 -4.90
CA SER A 125 -0.30 11.16 -3.49
C SER A 125 0.95 10.89 -2.65
N ILE A 126 1.15 11.70 -1.62
CA ILE A 126 2.17 11.43 -0.58
C ILE A 126 1.51 10.56 0.46
N ASN A 127 2.02 9.34 0.64
CA ASN A 127 1.48 8.37 1.58
C ASN A 127 2.44 8.21 2.75
N VAL A 128 2.15 8.91 3.85
CA VAL A 128 3.03 8.93 5.03
C VAL A 128 2.69 7.77 5.95
N HIS A 129 3.71 7.00 6.33
CA HIS A 129 3.56 5.90 7.27
C HIS A 129 3.38 6.42 8.70
N LEU A 130 2.33 5.92 9.40
CA LEU A 130 2.03 6.30 10.78
C LEU A 130 1.26 5.16 11.46
N ASP A 131 1.85 4.46 12.44
CA ASP A 131 1.32 3.22 13.01
C ASP A 131 0.63 3.38 14.37
N GLY A 132 0.46 4.60 14.84
CA GLY A 132 -0.18 4.95 16.11
C GLY A 132 0.11 6.38 16.49
N MET A 133 -0.17 6.73 17.74
CA MET A 133 0.25 7.99 18.33
C MET A 133 1.76 7.97 18.62
N ARG A 134 2.28 9.04 19.21
CA ARG A 134 3.73 9.26 19.37
C ARG A 134 4.48 8.06 19.92
N ASP A 135 4.07 7.57 21.07
CA ASP A 135 4.82 6.53 21.80
C ASP A 135 4.82 5.22 21.01
N THR A 136 3.69 4.83 20.45
CA THR A 136 3.56 3.62 19.62
C THR A 136 4.32 3.76 18.31
N HIS A 137 4.19 4.90 17.62
CA HIS A 137 4.85 5.08 16.33
C HIS A 137 6.37 5.13 16.47
N ASP A 138 6.90 5.88 17.44
CA ASP A 138 8.34 5.97 17.69
C ASP A 138 8.91 4.62 18.14
N PHE A 139 8.17 3.87 19.00
CA PHE A 139 8.52 2.50 19.36
C PHE A 139 8.61 1.57 18.13
N VAL A 140 7.59 1.57 17.27
CA VAL A 140 7.57 0.74 16.05
C VAL A 140 8.70 1.12 15.09
N CYS A 141 9.01 2.41 14.98
CA CYS A 141 10.09 2.92 14.14
C CYS A 141 11.49 2.68 14.73
N ASP A 142 11.57 2.18 15.98
CA ASP A 142 12.81 2.03 16.77
C ASP A 142 13.62 3.34 16.81
N ARG A 143 12.90 4.47 16.94
CA ARG A 143 13.52 5.80 16.92
C ARG A 143 12.59 6.89 17.44
N ASP A 144 13.04 7.65 18.44
CA ASP A 144 12.33 8.82 18.96
C ASP A 144 12.21 9.96 17.93
N GLY A 145 11.09 10.68 17.99
CA GLY A 145 10.82 11.89 17.22
C GLY A 145 10.38 11.67 15.78
N VAL A 146 10.18 10.41 15.35
CA VAL A 146 9.69 10.09 14.00
C VAL A 146 8.25 10.54 13.84
N PHE A 147 7.39 10.34 14.85
CA PHE A 147 6.01 10.80 14.84
C PHE A 147 5.90 12.30 14.59
N ASP A 148 6.65 13.11 15.35
CA ASP A 148 6.61 14.57 15.22
C ASP A 148 7.06 15.02 13.84
N LYS A 149 8.11 14.40 13.32
CA LYS A 149 8.60 14.68 11.97
C LYS A 149 7.58 14.30 10.91
N ALA A 150 6.96 13.13 11.01
CA ALA A 150 5.92 12.67 10.10
C ALA A 150 4.72 13.64 10.09
N VAL A 151 4.20 14.01 11.28
CA VAL A 151 3.09 14.96 11.42
C VAL A 151 3.45 16.34 10.87
N ALA A 152 4.67 16.85 11.13
CA ALA A 152 5.15 18.10 10.57
C ALA A 152 5.19 18.06 9.02
N MET A 153 5.62 16.94 8.45
CA MET A 153 5.67 16.77 6.98
C MET A 153 4.29 16.58 6.35
N ILE A 154 3.35 15.95 7.04
CA ILE A 154 1.95 15.92 6.64
C ILE A 154 1.39 17.35 6.55
N ARG A 155 1.55 18.16 7.60
CA ARG A 155 1.12 19.58 7.60
C ARG A 155 1.76 20.37 6.45
N LYS A 156 3.06 20.22 6.26
CA LYS A 156 3.81 20.90 5.19
C LYS A 156 3.32 20.47 3.81
N GLY A 157 3.16 19.17 3.57
CA GLY A 157 2.65 18.66 2.29
C GLY A 157 1.27 19.19 1.95
N LEU A 158 0.35 19.19 2.94
CA LEU A 158 -1.00 19.76 2.77
C LEU A 158 -0.94 21.26 2.47
N SER A 159 -0.10 22.03 3.17
CA SER A 159 0.05 23.49 2.95
C SER A 159 0.63 23.82 1.58
N LEU A 160 1.44 22.94 1.02
CA LEU A 160 2.00 23.05 -0.34
C LEU A 160 1.02 22.59 -1.43
N GLY A 161 -0.16 22.07 -1.06
CA GLY A 161 -1.19 21.61 -1.98
C GLY A 161 -1.03 20.17 -2.48
N TYR A 162 -0.19 19.36 -1.84
CA TYR A 162 -0.13 17.93 -2.14
C TYR A 162 -1.38 17.19 -1.66
N HIS A 163 -1.74 16.15 -2.39
CA HIS A 163 -2.66 15.15 -1.88
C HIS A 163 -1.91 14.27 -0.88
N VAL A 164 -2.25 14.38 0.40
CA VAL A 164 -1.60 13.61 1.46
C VAL A 164 -2.59 12.60 2.02
N CYS A 165 -2.15 11.35 2.10
CA CYS A 165 -2.81 10.25 2.79
C CYS A 165 -1.83 9.56 3.73
N THR A 166 -2.32 8.64 4.55
CA THR A 166 -1.48 7.87 5.48
C THR A 166 -1.67 6.37 5.26
N ASN A 167 -0.65 5.60 5.65
CA ASN A 167 -0.69 4.15 5.72
C ASN A 167 -0.35 3.71 7.14
N THR A 168 -1.22 2.88 7.71
CA THR A 168 -1.12 2.41 9.10
C THR A 168 -1.09 0.89 9.12
N THR A 169 -0.04 0.34 9.71
CA THR A 169 0.02 -1.07 10.09
C THR A 169 -0.49 -1.21 11.53
N VAL A 170 -1.52 -2.02 11.72
CA VAL A 170 -2.09 -2.27 13.05
C VAL A 170 -1.37 -3.45 13.68
N PHE A 171 -0.67 -3.18 14.77
CA PHE A 171 0.01 -4.17 15.58
C PHE A 171 -0.87 -4.68 16.73
N LYS A 172 -0.39 -5.71 17.43
CA LYS A 172 -1.08 -6.32 18.55
C LYS A 172 -1.30 -5.32 19.69
N GLU A 173 -0.28 -4.53 19.98
CA GLU A 173 -0.26 -3.55 21.07
C GLU A 173 -1.08 -2.29 20.77
N THR A 174 -1.24 -1.90 19.51
CA THR A 174 -1.99 -0.70 19.14
C THR A 174 -3.46 -0.85 19.52
N SER A 175 -3.95 -0.08 20.48
CA SER A 175 -5.36 -0.12 20.88
C SER A 175 -6.28 0.49 19.81
N VAL A 176 -7.57 0.13 19.83
CA VAL A 176 -8.54 0.73 18.90
C VAL A 176 -8.80 2.19 19.26
N GLU A 177 -8.75 2.50 20.54
CA GLU A 177 -8.89 3.85 21.09
C GLU A 177 -7.77 4.76 20.57
N GLU A 178 -6.53 4.28 20.56
CA GLU A 178 -5.37 4.98 20.00
C GLU A 178 -5.50 5.16 18.49
N ILE A 179 -5.99 4.15 17.77
CA ILE A 179 -6.27 4.26 16.33
C ILE A 179 -7.32 5.35 16.07
N GLU A 180 -8.37 5.42 16.89
CA GLU A 180 -9.40 6.48 16.76
C GLU A 180 -8.81 7.86 17.05
N GLU A 181 -7.96 8.01 18.07
CA GLU A 181 -7.25 9.26 18.38
C GLU A 181 -6.38 9.72 17.20
N MET A 182 -5.60 8.80 16.63
CA MET A 182 -4.81 9.08 15.43
C MET A 182 -5.68 9.51 14.24
N MET A 183 -6.82 8.84 14.02
CA MET A 183 -7.76 9.22 12.95
C MET A 183 -8.36 10.61 13.19
N GLN A 184 -8.67 10.97 14.44
CA GLN A 184 -9.13 12.32 14.81
C GLN A 184 -8.06 13.37 14.49
N LEU A 185 -6.82 13.14 14.90
CA LEU A 185 -5.68 14.00 14.59
C LEU A 185 -5.53 14.17 13.07
N LEU A 186 -5.44 13.11 12.32
CA LEU A 186 -5.23 13.15 10.86
C LEU A 186 -6.38 13.83 10.12
N THR A 187 -7.62 13.63 10.58
CA THR A 187 -8.81 14.30 10.04
C THR A 187 -8.74 15.79 10.33
N SER A 188 -8.36 16.20 11.55
CA SER A 188 -8.21 17.61 11.93
C SER A 188 -7.13 18.34 11.11
N LEU A 189 -6.10 17.61 10.67
CA LEU A 189 -5.05 18.13 9.78
C LEU A 189 -5.52 18.27 8.33
N GLY A 190 -6.62 17.64 7.94
CA GLY A 190 -7.13 17.64 6.57
C GLY A 190 -6.52 16.54 5.68
N VAL A 191 -6.00 15.48 6.27
CA VAL A 191 -5.54 14.28 5.52
C VAL A 191 -6.69 13.75 4.66
N LYS A 192 -6.41 13.39 3.41
CA LYS A 192 -7.46 13.06 2.43
C LYS A 192 -7.98 11.64 2.57
N GLY A 193 -7.19 10.74 3.16
CA GLY A 193 -7.58 9.37 3.42
C GLY A 193 -6.52 8.59 4.18
N MET A 194 -6.96 7.55 4.86
CA MET A 194 -6.13 6.67 5.69
C MET A 194 -6.26 5.25 5.20
N LEU A 195 -5.15 4.61 4.85
CA LEU A 195 -5.09 3.17 4.59
C LEU A 195 -4.73 2.46 5.88
N ILE A 196 -5.48 1.45 6.25
CA ILE A 196 -5.27 0.68 7.47
C ILE A 196 -5.29 -0.80 7.15
N SER A 197 -4.28 -1.53 7.62
CA SER A 197 -4.28 -2.99 7.51
C SER A 197 -3.58 -3.63 8.70
N PRO A 198 -3.91 -4.89 9.03
CA PRO A 198 -3.14 -5.62 10.02
C PRO A 198 -1.72 -5.84 9.52
N GLY A 199 -0.76 -5.91 10.42
CA GLY A 199 0.59 -6.33 10.11
C GLY A 199 0.64 -7.77 9.59
N TYR A 200 1.64 -8.07 8.79
CA TYR A 200 1.92 -9.44 8.33
C TYR A 200 3.16 -9.98 9.02
N HIS A 201 3.05 -11.15 9.62
CA HIS A 201 4.16 -11.83 10.25
C HIS A 201 5.10 -12.43 9.19
N TYR A 202 6.21 -11.76 8.94
CA TYR A 202 7.26 -12.25 8.05
C TYR A 202 8.08 -13.34 8.75
N GLU A 203 8.40 -14.43 8.05
CA GLU A 203 9.17 -15.55 8.59
C GLU A 203 10.54 -15.15 9.18
N LYS A 204 11.12 -14.07 8.68
CA LYS A 204 12.42 -13.55 9.11
C LYS A 204 12.36 -12.63 10.34
N LEU A 205 11.16 -12.37 10.85
CA LEU A 205 10.96 -11.51 12.01
C LEU A 205 10.63 -12.37 13.24
N SER A 206 11.46 -12.28 14.25
CA SER A 206 11.27 -12.94 15.56
C SER A 206 10.45 -12.07 16.53
N THR A 207 9.44 -11.33 16.05
CA THR A 207 8.65 -10.41 16.87
C THR A 207 7.26 -10.97 17.14
N ASP A 208 6.75 -10.77 18.36
CA ASP A 208 5.41 -11.17 18.77
C ASP A 208 4.36 -10.04 18.60
N HIS A 209 4.71 -9.00 17.81
CA HIS A 209 3.88 -7.81 17.61
C HIS A 209 2.76 -7.99 16.59
N PHE A 210 2.74 -9.11 15.86
CA PHE A 210 1.73 -9.38 14.83
C PHE A 210 0.55 -10.17 15.40
N MET A 211 -0.63 -9.86 14.87
CA MET A 211 -1.87 -10.52 15.22
C MET A 211 -2.12 -11.75 14.34
N PHE A 212 -2.73 -12.78 14.91
CA PHE A 212 -3.30 -13.88 14.17
C PHE A 212 -4.77 -13.62 13.80
N ARG A 213 -5.32 -14.45 12.93
CA ARG A 213 -6.67 -14.33 12.35
C ARG A 213 -7.74 -13.89 13.36
N LYS A 214 -7.84 -14.55 14.51
CA LYS A 214 -8.86 -14.25 15.51
C LYS A 214 -8.73 -12.83 16.07
N GLU A 215 -7.52 -12.45 16.45
CA GLU A 215 -7.23 -11.10 16.97
C GLU A 215 -7.48 -10.02 15.91
N ILE A 216 -7.13 -10.33 14.64
CA ILE A 216 -7.42 -9.43 13.51
C ILE A 216 -8.93 -9.21 13.37
N HIS A 217 -9.73 -10.28 13.37
CA HIS A 217 -11.19 -10.18 13.23
C HIS A 217 -11.82 -9.38 14.37
N GLU A 218 -11.39 -9.62 15.62
CA GLU A 218 -11.88 -8.90 16.79
C GLU A 218 -11.55 -7.39 16.71
N LYS A 219 -10.29 -7.04 16.41
CA LYS A 219 -9.83 -5.65 16.31
C LYS A 219 -10.46 -4.94 15.11
N PHE A 220 -10.48 -5.57 13.94
CA PHE A 220 -11.05 -4.98 12.73
C PHE A 220 -12.57 -4.88 12.74
N THR A 221 -13.28 -5.66 13.57
CA THR A 221 -14.72 -5.45 13.83
C THR A 221 -14.96 -4.06 14.43
N LYS A 222 -14.10 -3.61 15.34
CA LYS A 222 -14.17 -2.27 15.94
C LYS A 222 -13.71 -1.18 14.95
N ILE A 223 -12.62 -1.43 14.21
CA ILE A 223 -12.11 -0.49 13.18
C ILE A 223 -13.13 -0.28 12.06
N LEU A 224 -13.86 -1.31 11.65
CA LEU A 224 -14.95 -1.20 10.67
C LEU A 224 -16.01 -0.16 11.09
N ALA A 225 -16.31 -0.07 12.40
CA ALA A 225 -17.25 0.93 12.90
C ALA A 225 -16.71 2.37 12.77
N LEU A 226 -15.38 2.57 12.82
CA LEU A 226 -14.73 3.86 12.64
C LEU A 226 -14.80 4.35 11.18
N ALA A 227 -14.91 3.44 10.22
CA ALA A 227 -14.96 3.79 8.79
C ALA A 227 -16.16 4.67 8.41
N ALA A 228 -17.21 4.68 9.22
CA ALA A 228 -18.34 5.59 9.04
C ALA A 228 -18.05 7.02 9.51
N LYS A 229 -17.07 7.20 10.40
CA LYS A 229 -16.75 8.50 11.02
C LYS A 229 -15.56 9.21 10.35
N TYR A 230 -14.59 8.44 9.84
CA TYR A 230 -13.29 8.94 9.38
C TYR A 230 -13.04 8.63 7.90
N PRO A 231 -12.18 9.42 7.21
CA PRO A 231 -11.87 9.22 5.80
C PRO A 231 -10.92 8.02 5.58
N ILE A 232 -11.40 6.79 5.80
CA ILE A 232 -10.65 5.56 5.52
C ILE A 232 -10.73 5.24 4.03
N TYR A 233 -9.57 4.95 3.41
CA TYR A 233 -9.46 4.59 1.99
C TYR A 233 -9.67 3.10 1.72
N ASN A 234 -9.53 2.25 2.73
CA ASN A 234 -9.91 0.86 2.58
C ASN A 234 -11.40 0.76 2.21
N THR A 235 -11.71 -0.12 1.27
CA THR A 235 -13.10 -0.36 0.91
C THR A 235 -13.87 -0.98 2.08
N PRO A 236 -15.16 -0.68 2.25
CA PRO A 236 -15.96 -1.30 3.31
C PRO A 236 -15.97 -2.82 3.18
N LEU A 237 -15.94 -3.35 1.97
CA LEU A 237 -15.91 -4.79 1.71
C LEU A 237 -14.60 -5.45 2.15
N PHE A 238 -13.45 -4.75 2.00
CA PHE A 238 -12.19 -5.20 2.57
C PHE A 238 -12.21 -5.16 4.11
N LEU A 239 -12.76 -4.10 4.70
CA LEU A 239 -12.88 -4.02 6.16
C LEU A 239 -13.81 -5.10 6.74
N GLU A 240 -14.88 -5.46 6.03
CA GLU A 240 -15.73 -6.60 6.37
C GLU A 240 -14.99 -7.93 6.29
N PHE A 241 -14.11 -8.09 5.29
CA PHE A 241 -13.22 -9.26 5.19
C PHE A 241 -12.23 -9.31 6.36
N ALA A 242 -11.56 -8.21 6.68
CA ALA A 242 -10.65 -8.15 7.82
C ALA A 242 -11.37 -8.36 9.17
N ALA A 243 -12.65 -7.99 9.27
CA ALA A 243 -13.53 -8.25 10.42
C ALA A 243 -14.13 -9.68 10.44
N GLY A 244 -13.76 -10.55 9.49
CA GLY A 244 -14.27 -11.93 9.42
C GLY A 244 -15.73 -12.08 9.00
N ARG A 245 -16.33 -11.02 8.41
CA ARG A 245 -17.72 -11.04 7.93
C ARG A 245 -17.86 -11.51 6.49
N ARG A 246 -16.74 -11.62 5.79
CA ARG A 246 -16.65 -12.06 4.38
C ARG A 246 -15.40 -12.89 4.16
N GLU A 247 -15.41 -13.68 3.10
CA GLU A 247 -14.22 -14.38 2.60
C GLU A 247 -13.91 -13.98 1.15
N TYR A 248 -12.63 -13.81 0.87
CA TYR A 248 -12.12 -13.53 -0.48
C TYR A 248 -10.95 -14.45 -0.81
N PRO A 249 -10.83 -14.94 -2.06
CA PRO A 249 -9.56 -15.44 -2.57
C PRO A 249 -8.56 -14.27 -2.63
N CYS A 250 -7.30 -14.58 -2.60
CA CYS A 250 -6.27 -13.57 -2.84
C CYS A 250 -6.20 -13.19 -4.33
N THR A 251 -5.68 -12.01 -4.63
CA THR A 251 -5.37 -11.59 -6.01
C THR A 251 -3.89 -11.16 -6.08
N PRO A 252 -2.93 -12.12 -5.91
CA PRO A 252 -1.50 -11.81 -5.80
C PRO A 252 -0.95 -11.14 -7.07
N TRP A 253 -1.44 -11.55 -8.24
CA TRP A 253 -1.10 -10.95 -9.53
C TRP A 253 -1.63 -9.53 -9.74
N GLY A 254 -2.58 -9.10 -8.91
CA GLY A 254 -3.12 -7.72 -8.95
C GLY A 254 -2.14 -6.69 -8.40
N ASN A 255 -1.18 -7.12 -7.58
CA ASN A 255 -0.18 -6.26 -6.96
C ASN A 255 1.22 -6.85 -7.14
N VAL A 256 1.80 -6.58 -8.30
CA VAL A 256 3.11 -7.12 -8.70
C VAL A 256 4.25 -6.26 -8.14
N THR A 257 5.37 -6.87 -7.80
CA THR A 257 6.48 -6.18 -7.13
C THR A 257 7.78 -6.28 -7.94
N ARG A 258 8.41 -5.14 -8.21
CA ARG A 258 9.75 -5.04 -8.82
C ARG A 258 10.75 -4.46 -7.82
N THR A 259 11.86 -5.15 -7.65
CA THR A 259 12.92 -4.86 -6.65
C THR A 259 14.29 -4.85 -7.32
N PRO A 260 15.36 -4.39 -6.66
CA PRO A 260 16.71 -4.51 -7.19
C PRO A 260 17.13 -5.95 -7.52
N LEU A 261 16.52 -6.94 -6.86
CA LEU A 261 16.82 -8.36 -7.07
C LEU A 261 16.06 -8.98 -8.23
N GLY A 262 15.02 -8.32 -8.74
CA GLY A 262 14.18 -8.83 -9.80
C GLY A 262 12.69 -8.62 -9.54
N TRP A 263 11.83 -9.27 -10.32
CA TRP A 263 10.40 -9.39 -10.08
C TRP A 263 10.16 -10.38 -8.94
N LYS A 264 9.56 -9.91 -7.86
CA LYS A 264 9.35 -10.70 -6.63
C LYS A 264 8.09 -11.56 -6.75
N GLY A 265 8.24 -12.85 -6.62
CA GLY A 265 7.12 -13.78 -6.60
C GLY A 265 7.03 -14.61 -5.33
N PRO A 266 5.85 -15.04 -4.95
CA PRO A 266 4.56 -14.91 -5.64
C PRO A 266 3.86 -13.57 -5.37
N CYS A 267 4.22 -12.85 -4.30
CA CYS A 267 3.56 -11.60 -3.94
C CYS A 267 4.53 -10.66 -3.17
N TYR A 268 4.05 -9.49 -2.83
CA TYR A 268 4.78 -8.48 -2.07
C TYR A 268 5.31 -8.98 -0.71
N LEU A 269 4.57 -9.85 -0.02
CA LEU A 269 4.89 -10.31 1.34
C LEU A 269 5.77 -11.56 1.33
N ILE A 270 5.44 -12.52 0.50
CA ILE A 270 6.15 -13.80 0.37
C ILE A 270 7.11 -13.70 -0.81
N GLY A 271 8.40 -13.62 -0.53
CA GLY A 271 9.45 -13.54 -1.55
C GLY A 271 10.22 -14.86 -1.65
N GLU A 272 9.65 -15.85 -2.32
CA GLU A 272 10.33 -17.12 -2.51
C GLU A 272 11.38 -17.05 -3.60
N LYS A 273 11.08 -16.31 -4.67
CA LYS A 273 11.95 -16.21 -5.84
C LYS A 273 11.91 -14.83 -6.44
N TYR A 274 13.04 -14.40 -6.97
CA TYR A 274 13.19 -13.21 -7.78
C TYR A 274 13.45 -13.61 -9.21
N TYR A 275 12.67 -13.09 -10.13
CA TYR A 275 12.74 -13.40 -11.56
C TYR A 275 13.43 -12.25 -12.28
N PRO A 276 14.39 -12.51 -13.16
CA PRO A 276 15.13 -11.46 -13.89
C PRO A 276 14.25 -10.70 -14.88
N THR A 277 13.28 -11.38 -15.50
CA THR A 277 12.40 -10.80 -16.52
C THR A 277 10.94 -10.85 -16.11
N TRP A 278 10.14 -9.92 -16.68
CA TRP A 278 8.69 -9.90 -16.53
C TRP A 278 8.03 -11.19 -17.04
N GLU A 279 8.48 -11.67 -18.19
CA GLU A 279 7.94 -12.87 -18.81
C GLU A 279 8.10 -14.10 -17.92
N GLU A 280 9.32 -14.33 -17.40
CA GLU A 280 9.58 -15.45 -16.49
C GLU A 280 8.73 -15.34 -15.21
N PHE A 281 8.65 -14.15 -14.62
CA PHE A 281 7.81 -13.92 -13.45
C PHE A 281 6.35 -14.27 -13.74
N TRP A 282 5.81 -13.72 -14.83
CA TRP A 282 4.38 -13.83 -15.13
C TRP A 282 3.95 -15.25 -15.50
N THR A 283 4.83 -16.01 -16.16
CA THR A 283 4.55 -17.36 -16.65
C THR A 283 4.95 -18.47 -15.68
N SER A 284 5.92 -18.23 -14.77
CA SER A 284 6.44 -19.29 -13.88
C SER A 284 5.75 -19.36 -12.52
N VAL A 285 5.07 -18.30 -12.09
CA VAL A 285 4.34 -18.31 -10.81
C VAL A 285 3.03 -19.10 -10.97
N ASP A 286 2.80 -20.06 -10.11
CA ASP A 286 1.50 -20.77 -10.03
C ASP A 286 0.45 -19.87 -9.37
N TRP A 287 -0.12 -18.98 -10.19
CA TRP A 287 -1.12 -18.02 -9.72
C TRP A 287 -2.37 -18.67 -9.15
N ASP A 288 -2.76 -19.88 -9.61
CA ASP A 288 -3.96 -20.57 -9.12
C ASP A 288 -3.76 -21.06 -7.69
N TYR A 289 -2.59 -21.63 -7.39
CA TYR A 289 -2.20 -22.04 -6.04
C TYR A 289 -2.26 -20.86 -5.06
N TRP A 290 -1.62 -19.75 -5.42
CA TRP A 290 -1.55 -18.58 -4.56
C TRP A 290 -2.88 -17.82 -4.44
N GLU A 291 -3.71 -17.81 -5.48
CA GLU A 291 -5.05 -17.21 -5.46
C GLU A 291 -5.96 -17.97 -4.47
N ARG A 292 -5.86 -19.31 -4.41
CA ARG A 292 -6.61 -20.15 -3.48
C ARG A 292 -6.09 -20.11 -2.04
N ARG A 293 -4.93 -19.46 -1.81
CA ARG A 293 -4.32 -19.36 -0.47
C ARG A 293 -3.98 -20.72 0.14
N GLU A 294 -3.51 -21.65 -0.66
CA GLU A 294 -3.18 -23.01 -0.23
C GLU A 294 -1.95 -23.07 0.68
N ASP A 295 -1.06 -22.06 0.60
CA ASP A 295 0.11 -21.95 1.45
C ASP A 295 -0.29 -21.54 2.87
N GLU A 296 0.31 -22.17 3.88
CA GLU A 296 0.00 -21.90 5.29
C GLU A 296 0.31 -20.44 5.71
N ARG A 297 1.31 -19.81 5.09
CA ARG A 297 1.65 -18.39 5.31
C ARG A 297 0.53 -17.45 4.88
N CYS A 298 -0.35 -17.88 3.99
CA CYS A 298 -1.51 -17.11 3.55
C CYS A 298 -2.67 -17.11 4.57
N GLN A 299 -2.69 -18.04 5.53
CA GLN A 299 -3.84 -18.24 6.42
C GLN A 299 -4.08 -17.06 7.37
N ASN A 300 -3.02 -16.37 7.80
CA ASN A 300 -3.10 -15.17 8.65
C ASN A 300 -2.88 -13.87 7.86
N CYS A 301 -2.88 -13.92 6.52
CA CYS A 301 -2.71 -12.73 5.70
C CYS A 301 -4.05 -12.03 5.46
N PHE A 302 -4.12 -10.75 5.86
CA PHE A 302 -5.24 -9.84 5.64
C PHE A 302 -4.76 -8.50 5.05
N MET A 303 -3.65 -8.52 4.32
CA MET A 303 -3.07 -7.29 3.75
C MET A 303 -3.93 -6.72 2.62
N HIS A 304 -4.21 -5.44 2.71
CA HIS A 304 -5.00 -4.73 1.71
C HIS A 304 -4.47 -4.88 0.28
N SER A 305 -3.15 -4.97 0.10
CA SER A 305 -2.51 -5.11 -1.21
C SER A 305 -2.94 -6.38 -1.99
N GLY A 306 -3.27 -7.48 -1.28
CA GLY A 306 -3.77 -8.71 -1.89
C GLY A 306 -5.30 -8.75 -2.03
N PHE A 307 -6.03 -8.09 -1.14
CA PHE A 307 -7.48 -8.24 -1.01
C PHE A 307 -8.30 -7.08 -1.54
N GLU A 308 -7.79 -5.84 -1.57
CA GLU A 308 -8.47 -4.73 -2.28
C GLU A 308 -8.63 -5.03 -3.78
N PRO A 309 -7.62 -5.59 -4.49
CA PRO A 309 -7.84 -6.07 -5.85
C PRO A 309 -8.90 -7.18 -5.96
N SER A 310 -9.02 -8.05 -4.94
CA SER A 310 -10.04 -9.11 -4.90
C SER A 310 -11.45 -8.54 -4.78
N VAL A 311 -11.64 -7.52 -3.94
CA VAL A 311 -12.90 -6.77 -3.81
C VAL A 311 -13.30 -6.19 -5.16
N VAL A 312 -12.39 -5.47 -5.81
CA VAL A 312 -12.67 -4.81 -7.11
C VAL A 312 -12.98 -5.84 -8.20
N ARG A 313 -12.29 -6.98 -8.21
CA ARG A 313 -12.53 -8.07 -9.18
C ARG A 313 -13.93 -8.66 -9.06
N LYS A 314 -14.41 -8.83 -7.81
CA LYS A 314 -15.71 -9.45 -7.51
C LYS A 314 -16.87 -8.47 -7.47
N LEU A 315 -16.62 -7.18 -7.57
CA LEU A 315 -17.64 -6.15 -7.39
C LEU A 315 -18.86 -6.31 -8.31
N GLY A 316 -18.69 -6.84 -9.52
CA GLY A 316 -19.77 -7.07 -10.46
C GLY A 316 -20.63 -8.32 -10.19
N GLU A 317 -20.30 -9.12 -9.18
CA GLU A 317 -21.02 -10.37 -8.85
C GLU A 317 -22.23 -10.13 -7.91
N SER A 318 -22.29 -8.96 -7.25
CA SER A 318 -23.35 -8.63 -6.27
C SER A 318 -23.84 -7.18 -6.43
N TRP A 319 -25.13 -7.00 -6.64
CA TRP A 319 -25.78 -5.68 -6.64
C TRP A 319 -25.64 -4.95 -5.29
N GLY A 320 -25.73 -5.70 -4.17
CA GLY A 320 -25.55 -5.15 -2.83
C GLY A 320 -24.14 -4.59 -2.62
N ASP A 321 -23.12 -5.30 -3.11
CA ASP A 321 -21.73 -4.86 -3.02
C ASP A 321 -21.48 -3.62 -3.90
N MET A 322 -22.02 -3.60 -5.10
CA MET A 322 -21.96 -2.41 -5.97
C MET A 322 -22.60 -1.19 -5.31
N TRP A 323 -23.75 -1.35 -4.67
CA TRP A 323 -24.42 -0.28 -3.94
C TRP A 323 -23.61 0.19 -2.74
N THR A 324 -23.06 -0.74 -1.94
CA THR A 324 -22.20 -0.43 -0.80
C THR A 324 -20.97 0.38 -1.24
N MET A 325 -20.33 -0.02 -2.32
CA MET A 325 -19.18 0.69 -2.87
C MET A 325 -19.55 2.07 -3.43
N ALA A 326 -20.68 2.18 -4.12
CA ALA A 326 -21.17 3.45 -4.64
C ALA A 326 -21.49 4.43 -3.48
N LYS A 327 -22.19 3.94 -2.44
CA LYS A 327 -22.47 4.74 -1.25
C LYS A 327 -21.19 5.22 -0.59
N TRP A 328 -20.21 4.34 -0.38
CA TRP A 328 -18.93 4.69 0.21
C TRP A 328 -18.16 5.71 -0.64
N GLN A 329 -18.15 5.59 -1.97
CA GLN A 329 -17.44 6.51 -2.86
C GLN A 329 -18.09 7.89 -2.92
N PHE A 330 -19.44 7.98 -2.91
CA PHE A 330 -20.16 9.21 -3.26
C PHE A 330 -20.90 9.86 -2.10
N MET A 331 -21.29 9.11 -1.08
CA MET A 331 -22.20 9.58 -0.02
C MET A 331 -21.53 9.71 1.36
N SER A 332 -20.26 9.35 1.50
CA SER A 332 -19.49 9.46 2.75
C SER A 332 -18.59 10.68 2.78
#